data_f53c3d47ddfa72aff0afc39f67f0f1c7
#
_entry.id   f53c3d47ddfa72aff0afc39f67f0f1c7
#
_cell.length_a   1.000
_cell.length_b   1.000
_cell.length_c   1.000
_cell.angle_alpha   90.00
_cell.angle_beta   90.00
_cell.angle_gamma   90.00
#
_symmetry.space_group_name_H-M   'P 1'
#
loop_
_entity.id
_entity.type
_entity.pdbx_description
1 polymer ?
#
loop_
_entity_poly.entity_id
_entity_poly.type
_entity_poly.pdbx_seq_one_letter_code
_entity_poly.pdbx_strand_id
1 'polypeptide(L)'
;FELKAPSKNQIELLLQQNISRQKLQPYNDMLVNYIQGDIRKLDFVVNLYKNKSHLINHDILENIFQVKSYNEDSKRLTATLLNEYIPFKDHNTRMNDTDRTVIALLWHENLADAIRLLPQSKQLSFYVKILDNMCFADYIDRITFQNQIWLFNEMSSLIKTFFNNKLYHEMIGKQSQVFKHDDIRFTK
;
A
#
# COMPACT_ATOMS: atom_id res chain seq x y z
N PHE A 1 27.60 -6.21 -21.73
CA PHE A 1 26.35 -5.62 -22.25
C PHE A 1 25.41 -5.33 -21.09
N GLU A 2 25.10 -4.06 -20.89
CA GLU A 2 24.12 -3.64 -19.90
C GLU A 2 22.76 -3.47 -20.59
N LEU A 3 21.78 -4.30 -20.26
CA LEU A 3 20.41 -4.17 -20.74
C LEU A 3 19.68 -3.16 -19.85
N LYS A 4 19.35 -1.99 -20.40
CA LYS A 4 18.55 -0.96 -19.70
C LYS A 4 17.08 -1.14 -20.01
N ALA A 5 16.22 -0.88 -19.00
CA ALA A 5 14.80 -0.83 -19.22
C ALA A 5 14.44 0.26 -20.25
N PRO A 6 13.41 0.05 -21.09
CA PRO A 6 13.03 1.03 -22.11
C PRO A 6 12.56 2.33 -21.47
N SER A 7 12.97 3.45 -22.06
CA SER A 7 12.54 4.79 -21.65
C SER A 7 11.06 5.04 -21.99
N LYS A 8 10.44 6.07 -21.40
CA LYS A 8 9.07 6.47 -21.71
C LYS A 8 8.84 6.67 -23.21
N ASN A 9 9.74 7.37 -23.89
CA ASN A 9 9.63 7.64 -25.33
C ASN A 9 9.70 6.35 -26.17
N GLN A 10 10.52 5.38 -25.76
CA GLN A 10 10.61 4.08 -26.42
C GLN A 10 9.33 3.27 -26.23
N ILE A 11 8.71 3.31 -25.03
CA ILE A 11 7.43 2.66 -24.76
C ILE A 11 6.33 3.28 -25.62
N GLU A 12 6.26 4.61 -25.73
CA GLU A 12 5.29 5.29 -26.59
C GLU A 12 5.42 4.89 -28.06
N LEU A 13 6.65 4.82 -28.57
CA LEU A 13 6.90 4.35 -29.93
C LEU A 13 6.44 2.92 -30.15
N LEU A 14 6.73 2.02 -29.20
CA LEU A 14 6.30 0.62 -29.26
C LEU A 14 4.78 0.47 -29.19
N LEU A 15 4.10 1.27 -28.37
CA LEU A 15 2.65 1.30 -28.32
C LEU A 15 2.05 1.79 -29.65
N GLN A 16 2.58 2.87 -30.22
CA GLN A 16 2.12 3.44 -31.51
C GLN A 16 2.35 2.49 -32.70
N GLN A 17 3.40 1.68 -32.65
CA GLN A 17 3.66 0.66 -33.67
C GLN A 17 2.66 -0.50 -33.64
N ASN A 18 2.13 -0.83 -32.48
CA ASN A 18 1.28 -2.01 -32.28
C ASN A 18 -0.21 -1.69 -32.18
N ILE A 19 -0.58 -0.46 -31.83
CA ILE A 19 -1.96 -0.03 -31.59
C ILE A 19 -2.23 1.25 -32.39
N SER A 20 -3.39 1.34 -33.03
CA SER A 20 -3.74 2.52 -33.84
C SER A 20 -3.80 3.80 -32.97
N ARG A 21 -3.26 4.89 -33.47
CA ARG A 21 -3.14 6.18 -32.77
C ARG A 21 -4.48 6.70 -32.24
N GLN A 22 -5.57 6.49 -32.97
CA GLN A 22 -6.92 6.90 -32.58
C GLN A 22 -7.43 6.19 -31.33
N LYS A 23 -7.03 4.92 -31.12
CA LYS A 23 -7.40 4.14 -29.93
C LYS A 23 -6.51 4.42 -28.72
N LEU A 24 -5.29 4.89 -28.95
CA LEU A 24 -4.30 5.18 -27.92
C LEU A 24 -4.47 6.59 -27.33
N GLN A 25 -4.86 7.57 -28.15
CA GLN A 25 -4.79 8.99 -27.80
C GLN A 25 -5.49 9.39 -26.49
N PRO A 26 -6.66 8.84 -26.12
CA PRO A 26 -7.28 9.19 -24.83
C PRO A 26 -6.54 8.64 -23.60
N TYR A 27 -5.71 7.59 -23.75
CA TYR A 27 -5.17 6.80 -22.64
C TYR A 27 -3.65 6.66 -22.65
N ASN A 28 -2.95 7.33 -23.55
CA ASN A 28 -1.52 7.16 -23.79
C ASN A 28 -0.70 7.34 -22.51
N ASP A 29 -0.90 8.45 -21.79
CA ASP A 29 -0.13 8.76 -20.58
C ASP A 29 -0.39 7.75 -19.46
N MET A 30 -1.62 7.30 -19.33
CA MET A 30 -2.00 6.28 -18.34
C MET A 30 -1.33 4.93 -18.64
N LEU A 31 -1.32 4.51 -19.90
CA LEU A 31 -0.68 3.26 -20.34
C LEU A 31 0.83 3.31 -20.18
N VAL A 32 1.47 4.41 -20.55
CA VAL A 32 2.92 4.61 -20.38
C VAL A 32 3.30 4.58 -18.89
N ASN A 33 2.52 5.23 -18.03
CA ASN A 33 2.73 5.21 -16.61
C ASN A 33 2.47 3.83 -15.98
N TYR A 34 1.52 3.04 -16.50
CA TYR A 34 1.28 1.67 -16.06
C TYR A 34 2.44 0.74 -16.44
N ILE A 35 2.97 0.87 -17.66
CA ILE A 35 4.02 -0.01 -18.19
C ILE A 35 5.34 0.19 -17.44
N GLN A 36 5.73 1.43 -17.12
CA GLN A 36 6.92 1.77 -16.32
C GLN A 36 8.22 1.04 -16.74
N GLY A 37 8.39 0.75 -18.03
CA GLY A 37 9.56 0.03 -18.53
C GLY A 37 9.48 -1.51 -18.46
N ASP A 38 8.38 -2.08 -17.96
CA ASP A 38 8.15 -3.53 -17.95
C ASP A 38 7.58 -4.02 -19.30
N ILE A 39 8.40 -4.72 -20.07
CA ILE A 39 8.05 -5.26 -21.40
C ILE A 39 6.86 -6.25 -21.30
N ARG A 40 6.71 -6.98 -20.21
CA ARG A 40 5.58 -7.92 -20.00
C ARG A 40 4.27 -7.18 -19.89
N LYS A 41 4.26 -6.03 -19.23
CA LYS A 41 3.08 -5.15 -19.16
C LYS A 41 2.76 -4.54 -20.53
N LEU A 42 3.80 -4.17 -21.31
CA LEU A 42 3.63 -3.71 -22.67
C LEU A 42 2.96 -4.78 -23.55
N ASP A 43 3.45 -6.02 -23.49
CA ASP A 43 2.88 -7.14 -24.25
C ASP A 43 1.43 -7.42 -23.82
N PHE A 44 1.14 -7.40 -22.53
CA PHE A 44 -0.22 -7.52 -22.00
C PHE A 44 -1.16 -6.45 -22.57
N VAL A 45 -0.75 -5.18 -22.56
CA VAL A 45 -1.52 -4.06 -23.13
C VAL A 45 -1.76 -4.28 -24.62
N VAL A 46 -0.73 -4.59 -25.38
CA VAL A 46 -0.83 -4.84 -26.83
C VAL A 46 -1.77 -6.00 -27.14
N ASN A 47 -1.66 -7.11 -26.40
CA ASN A 47 -2.53 -8.27 -26.57
C ASN A 47 -4.01 -7.96 -26.21
N LEU A 48 -4.23 -7.16 -25.16
CA LEU A 48 -5.57 -6.71 -24.79
C LEU A 48 -6.22 -5.90 -25.91
N TYR A 49 -5.49 -4.93 -26.47
CA TYR A 49 -5.98 -4.10 -27.58
C TYR A 49 -6.21 -4.89 -28.87
N LYS A 50 -5.37 -5.89 -29.17
CA LYS A 50 -5.51 -6.73 -30.38
C LYS A 50 -6.69 -7.69 -30.29
N ASN A 51 -6.85 -8.35 -29.13
CA ASN A 51 -7.76 -9.49 -29.01
C ASN A 51 -9.11 -9.13 -28.37
N LYS A 52 -9.18 -8.07 -27.56
CA LYS A 52 -10.36 -7.73 -26.75
C LYS A 52 -10.70 -6.25 -26.80
N SER A 53 -10.47 -5.59 -27.95
CA SER A 53 -10.70 -4.14 -28.09
C SER A 53 -12.15 -3.71 -27.81
N HIS A 54 -13.12 -4.60 -27.94
CA HIS A 54 -14.54 -4.35 -27.67
C HIS A 54 -14.86 -4.26 -26.17
N LEU A 55 -13.98 -4.78 -25.29
CA LEU A 55 -14.14 -4.71 -23.84
C LEU A 55 -13.46 -3.46 -23.25
N ILE A 56 -12.72 -2.70 -24.07
CA ILE A 56 -11.96 -1.55 -23.60
C ILE A 56 -12.91 -0.35 -23.52
N ASN A 57 -13.36 -0.06 -22.32
CA ASN A 57 -14.04 1.18 -21.97
C ASN A 57 -13.23 1.93 -20.89
N HIS A 58 -13.60 3.20 -20.62
CA HIS A 58 -12.91 4.06 -19.67
C HIS A 58 -12.80 3.43 -18.28
N ASP A 59 -13.90 2.89 -17.75
CA ASP A 59 -13.97 2.31 -16.41
C ASP A 59 -13.08 1.07 -16.24
N ILE A 60 -13.03 0.23 -17.28
CA ILE A 60 -12.18 -0.96 -17.30
C ILE A 60 -10.70 -0.56 -17.37
N LEU A 61 -10.36 0.43 -18.19
CA LEU A 61 -9.00 0.92 -18.29
C LEU A 61 -8.53 1.56 -16.98
N GLU A 62 -9.34 2.39 -16.34
CA GLU A 62 -9.00 2.97 -15.04
C GLU A 62 -8.80 1.89 -13.97
N ASN A 63 -9.64 0.87 -13.94
CA ASN A 63 -9.51 -0.19 -12.94
C ASN A 63 -8.32 -1.14 -13.19
N ILE A 64 -8.02 -1.45 -14.47
CA ILE A 64 -6.94 -2.41 -14.82
C ILE A 64 -5.57 -1.72 -14.81
N PHE A 65 -5.50 -0.48 -15.33
CA PHE A 65 -4.24 0.24 -15.51
C PHE A 65 -3.98 1.30 -14.44
N GLN A 66 -4.73 1.28 -13.34
CA GLN A 66 -4.31 2.03 -12.16
C GLN A 66 -2.87 1.61 -11.83
N VAL A 67 -1.99 2.60 -11.82
CA VAL A 67 -0.66 2.42 -11.27
C VAL A 67 -0.88 2.09 -9.80
N LYS A 68 -0.88 0.81 -9.46
CA LYS A 68 -0.69 0.42 -8.07
C LYS A 68 0.72 0.87 -7.70
N SER A 69 0.83 2.11 -7.23
CA SER A 69 2.01 2.46 -6.47
C SER A 69 1.88 1.64 -5.18
N TYR A 70 2.66 0.60 -5.07
CA TYR A 70 2.72 -0.29 -3.89
C TYR A 70 2.77 0.50 -2.58
N ASN A 71 3.33 1.69 -2.63
CA ASN A 71 3.49 2.56 -1.47
C ASN A 71 2.29 3.48 -1.22
N GLU A 72 1.48 3.82 -2.23
CA GLU A 72 0.33 4.73 -2.04
C GLU A 72 -0.81 4.04 -1.29
N ASP A 73 -1.12 2.80 -1.63
CA ASP A 73 -2.17 2.05 -0.94
C ASP A 73 -1.78 1.80 0.53
N SER A 74 -0.50 1.47 0.77
CA SER A 74 0.01 1.29 2.14
C SER A 74 -0.02 2.60 2.93
N LYS A 75 0.33 3.73 2.33
CA LYS A 75 0.23 5.05 2.96
C LYS A 75 -1.21 5.46 3.26
N ARG A 76 -2.13 5.21 2.31
CA ARG A 76 -3.56 5.49 2.52
C ARG A 76 -4.13 4.69 3.68
N LEU A 77 -3.84 3.39 3.73
CA LEU A 77 -4.32 2.55 4.82
C LEU A 77 -3.67 2.95 6.15
N THR A 78 -2.39 3.32 6.17
CA THR A 78 -1.72 3.84 7.37
C THR A 78 -2.38 5.15 7.84
N ALA A 79 -2.67 6.10 6.93
CA ALA A 79 -3.39 7.31 7.26
C ALA A 79 -4.79 7.01 7.82
N THR A 80 -5.50 6.06 7.20
CA THR A 80 -6.81 5.60 7.70
C THR A 80 -6.71 5.02 9.11
N LEU A 81 -5.72 4.18 9.38
CA LEU A 81 -5.46 3.62 10.72
C LEU A 81 -5.13 4.70 11.77
N LEU A 82 -4.48 5.81 11.37
CA LEU A 82 -4.22 6.94 12.27
C LEU A 82 -5.45 7.81 12.51
N ASN A 83 -6.35 7.91 11.54
CA ASN A 83 -7.51 8.80 11.59
C ASN A 83 -8.74 8.17 12.23
N GLU A 84 -8.94 6.86 12.08
CA GLU A 84 -10.16 6.19 12.52
C GLU A 84 -9.89 4.79 13.06
N TYR A 85 -10.76 4.38 13.98
CA TYR A 85 -10.76 3.00 14.46
C TYR A 85 -11.32 2.06 13.39
N ILE A 86 -10.59 1.00 13.09
CA ILE A 86 -11.00 -0.04 12.16
C ILE A 86 -11.23 -1.36 12.91
N PRO A 87 -12.40 -1.99 12.76
CA PRO A 87 -12.72 -3.26 13.42
C PRO A 87 -11.79 -4.41 12.95
N PHE A 88 -11.47 -5.33 13.86
CA PHE A 88 -10.60 -6.48 13.58
C PHE A 88 -11.09 -7.35 12.42
N LYS A 89 -12.40 -7.49 12.23
CA LYS A 89 -12.99 -8.26 11.15
C LYS A 89 -12.63 -7.75 9.75
N ASP A 90 -12.25 -6.48 9.65
CA ASP A 90 -11.92 -5.83 8.39
C ASP A 90 -10.43 -6.01 8.02
N HIS A 91 -9.63 -6.69 8.86
CA HIS A 91 -8.19 -6.88 8.64
C HIS A 91 -7.89 -7.51 7.27
N ASN A 92 -8.50 -8.65 6.97
CA ASN A 92 -8.24 -9.38 5.72
C ASN A 92 -8.84 -8.74 4.47
N THR A 93 -9.86 -7.89 4.63
CA THR A 93 -10.45 -7.14 3.52
C THR A 93 -9.69 -5.87 3.19
N ARG A 94 -9.05 -5.26 4.19
CA ARG A 94 -8.30 -4.01 4.06
C ARG A 94 -6.83 -4.21 3.74
N MET A 95 -6.27 -5.37 4.12
CA MET A 95 -4.83 -5.62 4.08
C MET A 95 -4.54 -7.00 3.49
N ASN A 96 -3.76 -7.03 2.42
CA ASN A 96 -3.28 -8.29 1.85
C ASN A 96 -1.97 -8.74 2.51
N ASP A 97 -1.58 -9.99 2.30
CA ASP A 97 -0.40 -10.61 2.94
C ASP A 97 0.91 -9.88 2.63
N THR A 98 1.04 -9.32 1.43
CA THR A 98 2.27 -8.63 1.00
C THR A 98 2.46 -7.27 1.66
N ASP A 99 1.35 -6.61 2.03
CA ASP A 99 1.39 -5.25 2.58
C ASP A 99 1.50 -5.22 4.11
N ARG A 100 1.20 -6.34 4.78
CA ARG A 100 1.14 -6.45 6.24
C ARG A 100 2.38 -5.90 6.94
N THR A 101 3.56 -6.32 6.51
CA THR A 101 4.83 -5.88 7.10
C THR A 101 5.07 -4.39 6.84
N VAL A 102 4.83 -3.93 5.62
CA VAL A 102 5.05 -2.52 5.22
C VAL A 102 4.13 -1.60 6.00
N ILE A 103 2.85 -1.95 6.12
CA ILE A 103 1.87 -1.14 6.86
C ILE A 103 2.20 -1.11 8.35
N ALA A 104 2.63 -2.22 8.93
CA ALA A 104 3.05 -2.27 10.33
C ALA A 104 4.25 -1.35 10.62
N LEU A 105 5.25 -1.32 9.73
CA LEU A 105 6.39 -0.43 9.82
C LEU A 105 5.99 1.04 9.65
N LEU A 106 5.17 1.35 8.64
CA LEU A 106 4.64 2.70 8.42
C LEU A 106 3.81 3.20 9.60
N TRP A 107 2.94 2.34 10.14
CA TRP A 107 2.16 2.65 11.34
C TRP A 107 3.08 3.02 12.50
N HIS A 108 4.08 2.20 12.80
CA HIS A 108 5.02 2.45 13.89
C HIS A 108 5.83 3.73 13.67
N GLU A 109 6.33 3.97 12.46
CA GLU A 109 7.10 5.18 12.14
C GLU A 109 6.30 6.46 12.35
N ASN A 110 5.03 6.48 11.92
CA ASN A 110 4.19 7.66 12.00
C ASN A 110 3.46 7.81 13.35
N LEU A 111 3.46 6.77 14.17
CA LEU A 111 2.86 6.80 15.49
C LEU A 111 3.52 7.83 16.41
N ALA A 112 4.83 8.07 16.25
CA ALA A 112 5.57 9.06 17.05
C ALA A 112 4.98 10.48 16.90
N ASP A 113 4.52 10.84 15.69
CA ASP A 113 3.87 12.14 15.46
C ASP A 113 2.42 12.12 15.98
N ALA A 114 1.72 11.01 15.80
CA ALA A 114 0.36 10.85 16.28
C ALA A 114 0.25 10.89 17.84
N ILE A 115 1.22 10.33 18.53
CA ILE A 115 1.29 10.35 20.01
C ILE A 115 1.41 11.77 20.57
N ARG A 116 1.98 12.72 19.81
CA ARG A 116 2.07 14.14 20.25
C ARG A 116 0.70 14.77 20.50
N LEU A 117 -0.37 14.20 19.96
CA LEU A 117 -1.74 14.64 20.22
C LEU A 117 -2.24 14.22 21.61
N LEU A 118 -1.55 13.29 22.27
CA LEU A 118 -1.88 12.87 23.64
C LEU A 118 -1.29 13.86 24.67
N PRO A 119 -1.90 13.93 25.88
CA PRO A 119 -1.30 14.65 26.99
C PRO A 119 0.14 14.16 27.26
N GLN A 120 1.07 15.07 27.46
CA GLN A 120 2.50 14.77 27.64
C GLN A 120 2.77 13.68 28.70
N SER A 121 2.04 13.69 29.78
CA SER A 121 2.14 12.68 30.86
C SER A 121 1.80 11.25 30.41
N LYS A 122 1.06 11.08 29.31
CA LYS A 122 0.62 9.78 28.80
C LYS A 122 1.42 9.31 27.57
N GLN A 123 2.16 10.20 26.92
CA GLN A 123 2.83 9.89 25.64
C GLN A 123 3.80 8.72 25.78
N LEU A 124 4.74 8.80 26.72
CA LEU A 124 5.76 7.77 26.88
C LEU A 124 5.19 6.42 27.32
N SER A 125 4.31 6.41 28.31
CA SER A 125 3.69 5.17 28.79
C SER A 125 2.85 4.48 27.72
N PHE A 126 2.17 5.26 26.90
CA PHE A 126 1.42 4.72 25.77
C PHE A 126 2.34 4.18 24.68
N TYR A 127 3.41 4.91 24.33
CA TYR A 127 4.38 4.45 23.35
C TYR A 127 5.03 3.13 23.75
N VAL A 128 5.44 3.00 25.02
CA VAL A 128 6.01 1.75 25.55
C VAL A 128 5.03 0.59 25.37
N LYS A 129 3.75 0.79 25.69
CA LYS A 129 2.71 -0.24 25.53
C LYS A 129 2.57 -0.69 24.06
N ILE A 130 2.61 0.26 23.11
CA ILE A 130 2.56 -0.07 21.68
C ILE A 130 3.83 -0.82 21.27
N LEU A 131 4.99 -0.38 21.76
CA LEU A 131 6.27 -1.03 21.46
C LEU A 131 6.32 -2.48 21.97
N ASP A 132 5.79 -2.75 23.17
CA ASP A 132 5.67 -4.10 23.71
C ASP A 132 4.84 -5.00 22.79
N ASN A 133 3.71 -4.50 22.28
CA ASN A 133 2.89 -5.23 21.30
C ASN A 133 3.67 -5.50 20.00
N MET A 134 4.43 -4.52 19.52
CA MET A 134 5.26 -4.68 18.32
C MET A 134 6.33 -5.74 18.53
N CYS A 135 7.06 -5.69 19.65
CA CYS A 135 8.09 -6.67 19.99
C CYS A 135 7.49 -8.10 20.16
N PHE A 136 6.33 -8.21 20.78
CA PHE A 136 5.64 -9.49 20.90
C PHE A 136 5.23 -10.05 19.54
N ALA A 137 4.70 -9.22 18.67
CA ALA A 137 4.33 -9.64 17.31
C ALA A 137 5.57 -9.99 16.45
N ASP A 138 6.69 -9.28 16.61
CA ASP A 138 7.96 -9.65 15.96
C ASP A 138 8.49 -11.01 16.47
N TYR A 139 8.28 -11.31 17.73
CA TYR A 139 8.58 -12.63 18.27
C TYR A 139 7.72 -13.72 17.62
N ILE A 140 6.42 -13.45 17.41
CA ILE A 140 5.52 -14.36 16.68
C ILE A 140 5.99 -14.53 15.24
N ASP A 141 6.36 -13.46 14.53
CA ASP A 141 6.90 -13.55 13.17
C ASP A 141 8.14 -14.43 13.11
N ARG A 142 9.06 -14.29 14.06
CA ARG A 142 10.24 -15.13 14.14
C ARG A 142 9.89 -16.61 14.27
N ILE A 143 8.93 -16.97 15.14
CA ILE A 143 8.44 -18.36 15.28
C ILE A 143 7.79 -18.83 13.99
N THR A 144 6.96 -17.97 13.37
CA THR A 144 6.29 -18.24 12.09
C THR A 144 7.30 -18.65 11.01
N PHE A 145 8.34 -17.86 10.83
CA PHE A 145 9.37 -18.14 9.82
C PHE A 145 10.24 -19.35 10.19
N GLN A 146 10.66 -19.47 11.44
CA GLN A 146 11.51 -20.59 11.89
C GLN A 146 10.82 -21.96 11.77
N ASN A 147 9.52 -22.01 12.07
CA ASN A 147 8.74 -23.25 12.08
C ASN A 147 7.81 -23.39 10.87
N GLN A 148 7.80 -22.40 9.96
CA GLN A 148 6.93 -22.36 8.76
C GLN A 148 5.43 -22.48 9.10
N ILE A 149 5.00 -21.91 10.23
CA ILE A 149 3.60 -21.91 10.68
C ILE A 149 2.91 -20.63 10.22
N TRP A 150 2.59 -20.54 8.94
CA TRP A 150 2.10 -19.33 8.28
C TRP A 150 0.78 -18.77 8.84
N LEU A 151 0.01 -19.58 9.56
CA LEU A 151 -1.20 -19.13 10.24
C LEU A 151 -0.95 -17.97 11.21
N PHE A 152 0.23 -17.90 11.82
CA PHE A 152 0.57 -16.84 12.77
C PHE A 152 0.93 -15.51 12.13
N ASN A 153 1.15 -15.47 10.81
CA ASN A 153 1.44 -14.24 10.10
C ASN A 153 0.25 -13.24 10.17
N GLU A 154 -0.97 -13.75 10.06
CA GLU A 154 -2.18 -12.93 10.22
C GLU A 154 -2.30 -12.38 11.65
N MET A 155 -2.04 -13.21 12.65
CA MET A 155 -2.10 -12.80 14.05
C MET A 155 -1.06 -11.72 14.37
N SER A 156 0.18 -11.90 13.91
CA SER A 156 1.25 -10.91 14.08
C SER A 156 0.87 -9.57 13.46
N SER A 157 0.39 -9.58 12.21
CA SER A 157 -0.06 -8.39 11.51
C SER A 157 -1.21 -7.68 12.25
N LEU A 158 -2.20 -8.43 12.71
CA LEU A 158 -3.33 -7.90 13.45
C LEU A 158 -2.90 -7.20 14.75
N ILE A 159 -1.93 -7.78 15.47
CA ILE A 159 -1.39 -7.16 16.69
C ILE A 159 -0.66 -5.87 16.37
N LYS A 160 0.23 -5.89 15.37
CA LYS A 160 1.05 -4.71 14.98
C LYS A 160 0.20 -3.53 14.51
N THR A 161 -0.92 -3.80 13.86
CA THR A 161 -1.73 -2.77 13.19
C THR A 161 -3.06 -2.53 13.88
N PHE A 162 -4.03 -3.41 13.73
CA PHE A 162 -5.42 -3.18 14.17
C PHE A 162 -5.60 -3.18 15.69
N PHE A 163 -4.86 -4.02 16.42
CA PHE A 163 -4.90 -3.98 17.87
C PHE A 163 -4.28 -2.68 18.41
N ASN A 164 -3.15 -2.27 17.84
CA ASN A 164 -2.54 -1.01 18.20
C ASN A 164 -3.40 0.20 17.76
N ASN A 165 -4.07 0.14 16.61
CA ASN A 165 -5.06 1.12 16.18
C ASN A 165 -6.21 1.25 17.21
N LYS A 166 -6.76 0.13 17.68
CA LYS A 166 -7.79 0.14 18.72
C LYS A 166 -7.30 0.86 19.97
N LEU A 167 -6.13 0.48 20.50
CA LEU A 167 -5.57 1.10 21.70
C LEU A 167 -5.32 2.61 21.51
N TYR A 168 -4.86 3.01 20.34
CA TYR A 168 -4.63 4.41 20.00
C TYR A 168 -5.93 5.22 20.02
N HIS A 169 -6.98 4.73 19.37
CA HIS A 169 -8.28 5.44 19.32
C HIS A 169 -9.03 5.43 20.65
N GLU A 170 -8.88 4.39 21.48
CA GLU A 170 -9.38 4.37 22.86
C GLU A 170 -8.69 5.44 23.72
N MET A 171 -7.40 5.71 23.48
CA MET A 171 -6.62 6.68 24.25
C MET A 171 -6.85 8.13 23.80
N ILE A 172 -6.95 8.37 22.50
CA ILE A 172 -7.01 9.73 21.94
C ILE A 172 -8.44 10.30 21.98
N GLY A 173 -9.45 9.43 21.94
CA GLY A 173 -10.85 9.85 21.86
C GLY A 173 -11.19 10.52 20.52
N LYS A 174 -11.89 11.68 20.59
CA LYS A 174 -12.20 12.46 19.37
C LYS A 174 -10.95 13.18 18.88
N GLN A 175 -10.46 12.80 17.71
CA GLN A 175 -9.28 13.38 17.10
C GLN A 175 -9.60 14.75 16.46
N SER A 176 -8.73 15.72 16.70
CA SER A 176 -8.83 17.06 16.10
C SER A 176 -7.95 17.22 14.83
N GLN A 177 -6.93 16.39 14.68
CA GLN A 177 -6.01 16.43 13.54
C GLN A 177 -6.28 15.24 12.61
N VAL A 178 -6.30 15.51 11.30
CA VAL A 178 -6.46 14.49 10.27
C VAL A 178 -5.13 14.34 9.54
N PHE A 179 -4.59 13.11 9.52
CA PHE A 179 -3.40 12.75 8.76
C PHE A 179 -3.80 12.53 7.30
N LYS A 180 -3.17 13.28 6.39
CA LYS A 180 -3.31 13.02 4.95
C LYS A 180 -2.32 11.96 4.52
N HIS A 181 -2.61 11.29 3.44
CA HIS A 181 -1.73 10.27 2.88
C HIS A 181 -0.31 10.84 2.57
N ASP A 182 -0.21 12.11 2.17
CA ASP A 182 1.08 12.78 1.88
C ASP A 182 1.89 13.05 3.16
N ASP A 183 1.23 13.13 4.32
CA ASP A 183 1.89 13.34 5.62
C ASP A 183 2.56 12.05 6.12
N ILE A 184 2.20 10.88 5.56
CA ILE A 184 2.75 9.60 5.98
C ILE A 184 4.20 9.47 5.51
N ARG A 185 5.10 9.42 6.48
CA ARG A 185 6.53 9.23 6.23
C ARG A 185 6.82 7.79 5.83
N PHE A 186 7.70 7.66 4.89
CA PHE A 186 8.26 6.39 4.47
C PHE A 186 9.78 6.56 4.42
N THR A 187 10.48 6.07 5.45
CA THR A 187 11.95 6.09 5.49
C THR A 187 12.49 5.09 4.47
N LYS A 188 13.40 5.55 3.62
CA LYS A 188 14.07 4.72 2.61
C LYS A 188 15.25 3.99 3.24
#